data_0be52a556b7e3aee67d4670d11b55e13
#
_entry.id   0be52a556b7e3aee67d4670d11b55e13
#
_cell.length_a   1.000
_cell.length_b   1.000
_cell.length_c   1.000
_cell.angle_alpha   90.00
_cell.angle_beta   90.00
_cell.angle_gamma   90.00
#
_symmetry.space_group_name_H-M   'P 1'
#
loop_
_entity.id
_entity.type
_entity.pdbx_description
1 polymer ?
#
loop_
_entity_poly.entity_id
_entity_poly.type
_entity_poly.pdbx_seq_one_letter_code
_entity_poly.pdbx_strand_id
1 'polypeptide(L)'
;MAAKLTTLAPRIDRFDTRVAAVPEKIVDPHYATPAHRAWRAAVIARSGGRCQDRTCRSPGRRGIRLFADHIHEIKDGGALFDPANGMARCGACHSRKTIAERAARMARPT
;
A
#
# COMPACT_ATOMS: atom_id res chain seq x y z
N MET A 1 34.47 36.94 -2.80
CA MET A 1 34.24 35.99 -3.89
C MET A 1 33.66 34.70 -3.39
N ALA A 2 34.28 34.09 -2.44
CA ALA A 2 33.77 32.86 -1.89
C ALA A 2 32.39 32.99 -1.29
N ALA A 3 32.06 34.17 -0.78
CA ALA A 3 30.75 34.43 -0.19
C ALA A 3 29.61 34.23 -1.16
N LYS A 4 29.84 34.50 -2.41
CA LYS A 4 28.79 34.35 -3.43
C LYS A 4 28.38 32.91 -3.62
N LEU A 5 29.34 32.01 -3.61
CA LEU A 5 29.07 30.60 -3.79
C LEU A 5 28.30 30.04 -2.60
N THR A 6 28.67 30.48 -1.42
CA THR A 6 27.97 30.04 -0.22
C THR A 6 26.50 30.43 -0.23
N THR A 7 26.21 31.59 -0.76
CA THR A 7 24.84 32.11 -0.79
C THR A 7 23.93 31.27 -1.66
N LEU A 8 24.45 30.74 -2.76
CA LEU A 8 23.63 30.01 -3.69
C LEU A 8 23.10 28.70 -3.14
N ALA A 9 23.97 27.95 -2.48
CA ALA A 9 23.59 26.65 -1.98
C ALA A 9 22.41 26.67 -1.01
N PRO A 10 22.42 27.56 0.01
CA PRO A 10 21.29 27.58 0.95
C PRO A 10 19.97 27.94 0.30
N ARG A 11 19.99 28.79 -0.70
CA ARG A 11 18.76 29.18 -1.37
C ARG A 11 18.13 28.01 -2.12
N ILE A 12 18.97 27.24 -2.77
CA ILE A 12 18.49 26.08 -3.54
C ILE A 12 17.84 25.08 -2.62
N ASP A 13 18.46 24.81 -1.50
CA ASP A 13 17.92 23.84 -0.55
C ASP A 13 16.57 24.25 -0.02
N ARG A 14 16.42 25.50 0.36
CA ARG A 14 15.14 25.97 0.86
C ARG A 14 14.07 25.95 -0.20
N PHE A 15 14.42 26.32 -1.40
CA PHE A 15 13.49 26.34 -2.49
C PHE A 15 12.96 24.94 -2.78
N ASP A 16 13.86 23.97 -2.85
CA ASP A 16 13.49 22.60 -3.14
C ASP A 16 12.56 22.05 -2.08
N THR A 17 12.81 22.32 -0.83
CA THR A 17 11.99 21.85 0.25
C THR A 17 10.55 22.31 0.10
N ARG A 18 10.34 23.56 -0.24
CA ARG A 18 8.99 24.08 -0.35
C ARG A 18 8.29 23.65 -1.62
N VAL A 19 9.01 23.67 -2.72
CA VAL A 19 8.43 23.33 -4.02
C VAL A 19 8.16 21.85 -4.12
N ALA A 20 9.04 21.05 -3.56
CA ALA A 20 8.93 19.61 -3.61
C ALA A 20 7.98 19.05 -2.56
N ALA A 21 7.43 19.89 -1.70
CA ALA A 21 6.51 19.42 -0.67
C ALA A 21 5.29 18.76 -1.31
N VAL A 22 5.09 17.51 -0.99
CA VAL A 22 3.95 16.73 -1.46
C VAL A 22 2.87 16.82 -0.40
N PRO A 23 1.60 16.92 -0.78
CA PRO A 23 0.54 16.90 0.22
C PRO A 23 0.64 15.66 1.09
N GLU A 24 0.36 15.82 2.36
CA GLU A 24 0.37 14.69 3.29
C GLU A 24 -0.62 13.64 2.81
N LYS A 25 -0.16 12.40 2.81
CA LYS A 25 -1.02 11.29 2.40
C LYS A 25 -2.11 11.08 3.44
N ILE A 26 -3.34 11.15 3.01
CA ILE A 26 -4.48 10.91 3.89
C ILE A 26 -4.73 9.41 3.92
N VAL A 27 -4.52 8.82 5.09
CA VAL A 27 -4.78 7.40 5.30
C VAL A 27 -6.21 7.25 5.79
N ASP A 28 -6.92 6.29 5.19
CA ASP A 28 -8.29 6.01 5.57
C ASP A 28 -8.35 5.63 7.06
N PRO A 29 -9.20 6.27 7.87
CA PRO A 29 -9.21 6.06 9.31
C PRO A 29 -9.36 4.62 9.77
N HIS A 30 -10.03 3.77 9.00
CA HIS A 30 -10.25 2.39 9.43
C HIS A 30 -8.95 1.59 9.58
N TYR A 31 -7.87 1.98 8.90
CA TYR A 31 -6.58 1.29 9.02
C TYR A 31 -5.93 1.44 10.39
N ALA A 32 -6.31 2.47 11.13
CA ALA A 32 -5.74 2.73 12.44
C ALA A 32 -6.54 2.09 13.59
N THR A 33 -7.63 1.39 13.29
CA THR A 33 -8.51 0.85 14.32
C THR A 33 -8.06 -0.52 14.83
N PRO A 34 -8.41 -0.86 16.08
CA PRO A 34 -8.20 -2.22 16.58
C PRO A 34 -8.90 -3.28 15.75
N ALA A 35 -10.08 -2.96 15.19
CA ALA A 35 -10.82 -3.87 14.33
C ALA A 35 -10.02 -4.23 13.08
N HIS A 36 -9.38 -3.25 12.47
CA HIS A 36 -8.54 -3.52 11.30
C HIS A 36 -7.33 -4.36 11.66
N ARG A 37 -6.68 -4.07 12.78
CA ARG A 37 -5.53 -4.85 13.23
C ARG A 37 -5.91 -6.30 13.50
N ALA A 38 -7.06 -6.52 14.11
CA ALA A 38 -7.56 -7.87 14.38
C ALA A 38 -7.86 -8.60 13.07
N TRP A 39 -8.51 -7.94 12.13
CA TRP A 39 -8.78 -8.50 10.81
C TRP A 39 -7.49 -8.88 10.09
N ARG A 40 -6.52 -7.98 10.07
CA ARG A 40 -5.22 -8.22 9.43
C ARG A 40 -4.53 -9.43 10.05
N ALA A 41 -4.50 -9.52 11.36
CA ALA A 41 -3.87 -10.63 12.06
C ALA A 41 -4.56 -11.97 11.71
N ALA A 42 -5.88 -11.97 11.65
CA ALA A 42 -6.64 -13.17 11.31
C ALA A 42 -6.39 -13.62 9.87
N VAL A 43 -6.33 -12.67 8.94
CA VAL A 43 -6.07 -12.98 7.53
C VAL A 43 -4.68 -13.60 7.36
N ILE A 44 -3.67 -13.01 7.98
CA ILE A 44 -2.30 -13.49 7.86
C ILE A 44 -2.13 -14.83 8.57
N ALA A 45 -2.73 -15.01 9.74
CA ALA A 45 -2.67 -16.28 10.46
C ALA A 45 -3.28 -17.40 9.63
N ARG A 46 -4.40 -17.12 8.98
CA ARG A 46 -5.10 -18.11 8.16
C ARG A 46 -4.30 -18.56 6.95
N SER A 47 -3.41 -17.71 6.47
CA SER A 47 -2.58 -18.03 5.30
C SER A 47 -1.46 -19.03 5.62
N GLY A 48 -1.15 -19.24 6.90
CA GLY A 48 -0.04 -20.09 7.28
C GLY A 48 1.33 -19.55 6.88
N GLY A 49 1.45 -18.24 6.74
CA GLY A 49 2.71 -17.61 6.37
C GLY A 49 3.03 -17.69 4.88
N ARG A 50 2.05 -17.99 4.04
CA ARG A 50 2.24 -18.12 2.60
C ARG A 50 1.40 -17.10 1.86
N CYS A 51 1.93 -16.62 0.74
CA CYS A 51 1.15 -15.80 -0.18
C CYS A 51 0.02 -16.63 -0.77
N GLN A 52 -1.20 -16.13 -0.69
CA GLN A 52 -2.38 -16.85 -1.16
C GLN A 52 -2.77 -16.50 -2.60
N ASP A 53 -2.06 -15.60 -3.23
CA ASP A 53 -2.31 -15.24 -4.61
C ASP A 53 -1.91 -16.41 -5.52
N ARG A 54 -2.84 -16.84 -6.37
CA ARG A 54 -2.61 -17.99 -7.26
C ARG A 54 -1.49 -17.74 -8.26
N THR A 55 -1.21 -16.49 -8.57
CA THR A 55 -0.18 -16.14 -9.55
C THR A 55 1.19 -15.93 -8.91
N CYS A 56 1.31 -16.14 -7.59
CA CYS A 56 2.57 -15.95 -6.91
C CYS A 56 3.56 -17.05 -7.28
N ARG A 57 4.76 -16.65 -7.68
CA ARG A 57 5.79 -17.60 -8.11
C ARG A 57 6.50 -18.26 -6.93
N SER A 58 6.51 -17.62 -5.78
CA SER A 58 7.23 -18.11 -4.61
C SER A 58 6.42 -17.89 -3.34
N PRO A 59 5.25 -18.54 -3.23
CA PRO A 59 4.33 -18.25 -2.12
C PRO A 59 4.86 -18.64 -0.74
N GLY A 60 5.78 -19.57 -0.68
CA GLY A 60 6.37 -20.01 0.58
C GLY A 60 7.80 -19.56 0.76
N ARG A 61 8.23 -18.51 0.07
CA ARG A 61 9.60 -18.03 0.17
C ARG A 61 9.96 -17.65 1.60
N ARG A 62 11.15 -18.07 2.03
CA ARG A 62 11.65 -17.75 3.36
C ARG A 62 11.73 -16.23 3.53
N GLY A 63 11.24 -15.72 4.65
CA GLY A 63 11.26 -14.30 4.94
C GLY A 63 10.27 -13.49 4.14
N ILE A 64 9.31 -14.14 3.50
CA ILE A 64 8.30 -13.44 2.72
C ILE A 64 7.49 -12.51 3.63
N ARG A 65 7.34 -11.26 3.19
CA ARG A 65 6.50 -10.30 3.88
C ARG A 65 5.10 -10.35 3.28
N LEU A 66 4.11 -10.50 4.14
CA LEU A 66 2.73 -10.63 3.71
C LEU A 66 1.91 -9.41 4.12
N PHE A 67 0.99 -9.04 3.26
CA PHE A 67 0.03 -7.97 3.48
C PHE A 67 -1.37 -8.56 3.45
N ALA A 68 -2.21 -8.13 4.37
CA ALA A 68 -3.62 -8.50 4.33
C ALA A 68 -4.31 -7.58 3.32
N ASP A 69 -4.93 -8.17 2.32
CA ASP A 69 -5.55 -7.44 1.23
C ASP A 69 -7.02 -7.85 1.13
N HIS A 70 -7.89 -6.91 0.81
CA HIS A 70 -9.31 -7.20 0.61
C HIS A 70 -9.52 -7.85 -0.73
N ILE A 71 -10.22 -8.98 -0.74
CA ILE A 71 -10.55 -9.68 -1.98
C ILE A 71 -11.51 -8.84 -2.80
N HIS A 72 -12.59 -8.40 -2.16
CA HIS A 72 -13.53 -7.45 -2.73
C HIS A 72 -13.21 -6.08 -2.13
N GLU A 73 -12.84 -5.15 -2.97
CA GLU A 73 -12.39 -3.83 -2.52
C GLU A 73 -13.47 -3.11 -1.72
N ILE A 74 -13.04 -2.41 -0.68
CA ILE A 74 -13.94 -1.62 0.15
C ILE A 74 -14.66 -0.58 -0.71
N LYS A 75 -13.97 0.03 -1.64
CA LYS A 75 -14.53 1.03 -2.55
C LYS A 75 -15.66 0.47 -3.41
N ASP A 76 -15.68 -0.83 -3.61
CA ASP A 76 -16.69 -1.52 -4.40
C ASP A 76 -17.71 -2.25 -3.52
N GLY A 77 -17.76 -1.92 -2.24
CA GLY A 77 -18.73 -2.48 -1.31
C GLY A 77 -18.27 -3.71 -0.55
N GLY A 78 -16.98 -4.03 -0.60
CA GLY A 78 -16.45 -5.18 0.13
C GLY A 78 -16.49 -4.98 1.65
N ALA A 79 -16.60 -6.09 2.37
CA ALA A 79 -16.63 -6.07 3.83
C ALA A 79 -15.30 -5.64 4.41
N LEU A 80 -15.33 -4.68 5.35
CA LEU A 80 -14.13 -4.11 5.94
C LEU A 80 -13.36 -5.09 6.81
N PHE A 81 -14.05 -5.83 7.66
CA PHE A 81 -13.42 -6.58 8.74
C PHE A 81 -13.77 -8.06 8.74
N ASP A 82 -14.34 -8.57 7.66
CA ASP A 82 -14.63 -9.99 7.53
C ASP A 82 -13.35 -10.71 7.07
N PRO A 83 -12.81 -11.66 7.86
CA PRO A 83 -11.63 -12.40 7.43
C PRO A 83 -11.84 -13.17 6.13
N ALA A 84 -13.08 -13.55 5.81
CA ALA A 84 -13.39 -14.22 4.55
C ALA A 84 -13.16 -13.30 3.35
N ASN A 85 -13.19 -11.99 3.54
CA ASN A 85 -12.87 -11.01 2.51
C ASN A 85 -11.40 -10.59 2.58
N GLY A 86 -10.54 -11.45 3.09
CA GLY A 86 -9.12 -11.15 3.21
C GLY A 86 -8.28 -12.21 2.54
N MET A 87 -7.17 -11.78 1.99
CA MET A 87 -6.17 -12.66 1.40
C MET A 87 -4.79 -12.13 1.70
N ALA A 88 -3.89 -13.00 2.14
CA ALA A 88 -2.51 -12.61 2.36
C ALA A 88 -1.78 -12.61 1.02
N ARG A 89 -1.18 -11.48 0.66
CA ARG A 89 -0.40 -11.35 -0.55
C ARG A 89 0.99 -10.82 -0.23
N CYS A 90 2.00 -11.31 -0.93
CA CYS A 90 3.33 -10.73 -0.82
C CYS A 90 3.37 -9.38 -1.54
N GLY A 91 4.47 -8.63 -1.33
CA GLY A 91 4.58 -7.30 -1.89
C GLY A 91 4.39 -7.23 -3.40
N ALA A 92 5.00 -8.18 -4.12
CA ALA A 92 4.90 -8.20 -5.58
C ALA A 92 3.47 -8.46 -6.05
N CYS A 93 2.78 -9.42 -5.44
CA CYS A 93 1.41 -9.74 -5.81
C CYS A 93 0.45 -8.62 -5.45
N HIS A 94 0.66 -8.01 -4.28
CA HIS A 94 -0.14 -6.87 -3.84
C HIS A 94 0.01 -5.70 -4.80
N SER A 95 1.22 -5.39 -5.23
CA SER A 95 1.47 -4.31 -6.19
C SER A 95 0.82 -4.57 -7.53
N ARG A 96 0.94 -5.79 -8.05
CA ARG A 96 0.30 -6.15 -9.32
C ARG A 96 -1.21 -5.98 -9.27
N LYS A 97 -1.81 -6.42 -8.16
CA LYS A 97 -3.27 -6.26 -7.98
C LYS A 97 -3.66 -4.79 -7.97
N THR A 98 -2.94 -3.97 -7.22
CA THR A 98 -3.23 -2.53 -7.13
C THR A 98 -3.13 -1.86 -8.49
N ILE A 99 -2.11 -2.17 -9.26
CA ILE A 99 -1.91 -1.61 -10.59
C ILE A 99 -3.06 -2.02 -11.52
N ALA A 100 -3.43 -3.30 -11.49
CA ALA A 100 -4.50 -3.81 -12.33
C ALA A 100 -5.84 -3.15 -11.99
N GLU A 101 -6.13 -2.96 -10.71
CA GLU A 101 -7.37 -2.33 -10.28
C GLU A 101 -7.43 -0.86 -10.68
N ARG A 102 -6.33 -0.15 -10.57
CA ARG A 102 -6.27 1.25 -11.03
C ARG A 102 -6.51 1.35 -12.53
N ALA A 103 -5.88 0.47 -13.30
CA ALA A 103 -6.06 0.44 -14.74
C ALA A 103 -7.52 0.15 -15.11
N ALA A 104 -8.15 -0.79 -14.41
CA ALA A 104 -9.54 -1.13 -14.65
C ALA A 104 -10.48 0.04 -14.35
N ARG A 105 -10.21 0.77 -13.26
CA ARG A 105 -11.02 1.94 -12.91
C ARG A 105 -10.88 3.06 -13.91
N MET A 106 -9.68 3.27 -14.41
CA MET A 106 -9.43 4.32 -15.41
C MET A 106 -10.05 3.99 -16.76
N ALA A 107 -10.21 2.72 -17.08
CA ALA A 107 -10.79 2.29 -18.34
C ALA A 107 -12.32 2.27 -18.33
N ARG A 108 -12.96 2.37 -17.15
CA ARG A 108 -14.41 2.38 -17.08
C ARG A 108 -14.98 3.65 -17.65
N PRO A 109 -16.03 3.56 -18.50
CA PRO A 109 -16.76 4.75 -18.92
C PRO A 109 -17.50 5.32 -17.72
N THR A 110 -17.52 6.63 -17.64
CA THR A 110 -18.21 7.35 -16.56
C THR A 110 -19.68 7.56 -16.88
#